data_1118ae71cb0efb98f5d82e7b532a25c7
#
_entry.id   1118ae71cb0efb98f5d82e7b532a25c7
#
_cell.length_a   1.000
_cell.length_b   1.000
_cell.length_c   1.000
_cell.angle_alpha   90.00
_cell.angle_beta   90.00
_cell.angle_gamma   90.00
#
_symmetry.space_group_name_H-M   'P 1'
#
loop_
_entity.id
_entity.type
_entity.pdbx_description
1 polymer ?
#
loop_
_entity_poly.entity_id
_entity_poly.type
_entity_poly.pdbx_seq_one_letter_code
_entity_poly.pdbx_strand_id
1 'polypeptide(L)' 'MTRHKVLRVHGGRLVAAERRVELEEALNELAAQGYSILHTFAVDDNVYLVLATEN' A
#
# COMPACT_ATOMS: atom_id res chain seq x y z
N MET A 1 -19.39 -8.11 -1.03
CA MET A 1 -19.24 -6.67 -1.34
C MET A 1 -17.76 -6.31 -1.41
N THR A 2 -17.36 -5.59 -2.46
CA THR A 2 -15.97 -5.15 -2.60
C THR A 2 -15.70 -3.92 -1.74
N ARG A 3 -14.62 -3.96 -0.98
CA ARG A 3 -14.18 -2.84 -0.15
C ARG A 3 -12.82 -2.39 -0.62
N HIS A 4 -12.62 -1.10 -0.70
CA HIS A 4 -11.37 -0.50 -1.16
C HIS A 4 -10.65 0.24 -0.05
N LYS A 5 -9.34 0.28 -0.16
CA LYS A 5 -8.49 1.04 0.73
C LYS A 5 -7.39 1.69 -0.10
N VAL A 6 -7.05 2.93 0.23
CA VAL A 6 -5.96 3.64 -0.45
C VAL A 6 -4.86 3.89 0.57
N LEU A 7 -3.64 3.47 0.21
CA LEU A 7 -2.47 3.67 1.03
C LEU A 7 -1.56 4.69 0.34
N ARG A 8 -1.21 5.75 1.05
CA ARG A 8 -0.30 6.77 0.54
C ARG A 8 1.08 6.58 1.15
N VAL A 9 2.10 6.53 0.30
CA VAL A 9 3.49 6.38 0.74
C VAL A 9 4.32 7.52 0.16
N HIS A 10 5.02 8.25 1.01
CA HIS A 10 5.94 9.28 0.54
C HIS A 10 7.13 8.61 -0.15
N GLY A 11 7.55 9.15 -1.31
CA GLY A 11 8.63 8.56 -2.10
C GLY A 11 9.93 8.35 -1.33
N GLY A 12 10.24 9.26 -0.39
CA GLY A 12 11.42 9.13 0.45
C GLY A 12 11.45 7.85 1.28
N ARG A 13 10.31 7.31 1.63
CA ARG A 13 10.21 6.05 2.38
C ARG A 13 10.60 4.84 1.56
N LEU A 14 10.51 4.95 0.24
CA LEU A 14 10.87 3.84 -0.65
C LEU A 14 12.37 3.71 -0.84
N VAL A 15 13.12 4.77 -0.52
CA VAL A 15 14.58 4.80 -0.67
C VAL A 15 15.27 4.23 0.57
N ALA A 16 14.78 4.56 1.76
CA ALA A 16 15.37 4.09 3.02
C ALA A 16 14.92 2.65 3.32
N ALA A 17 15.88 1.76 3.53
CA ALA A 17 15.58 0.34 3.75
C ALA A 17 14.67 0.11 4.96
N GLU A 18 14.91 0.82 6.07
CA GLU A 18 14.09 0.67 7.28
C GLU A 18 12.64 1.07 7.03
N ARG A 19 12.43 2.09 6.20
CA ARG A 19 11.08 2.56 5.88
C ARG A 19 10.35 1.61 4.96
N ARG A 20 11.09 0.92 4.09
CA ARG A 20 10.50 -0.09 3.22
C ARG A 20 10.01 -1.29 4.03
N VAL A 21 10.73 -1.65 5.10
CA VAL A 21 10.30 -2.72 5.99
C VAL A 21 8.96 -2.38 6.63
N GLU A 22 8.78 -1.13 7.07
CA GLU A 22 7.50 -0.68 7.63
C GLU A 22 6.37 -0.82 6.62
N LEU A 23 6.63 -0.47 5.36
CA LEU A 23 5.64 -0.59 4.31
C LEU A 23 5.32 -2.06 4.02
N GLU A 24 6.33 -2.92 3.98
CA GLU A 24 6.11 -4.35 3.77
C GLU A 24 5.24 -4.96 4.87
N GLU A 25 5.49 -4.58 6.12
CA GLU A 25 4.68 -5.05 7.24
C GLU A 25 3.24 -4.60 7.10
N ALA A 26 3.01 -3.34 6.72
CA ALA A 26 1.66 -2.83 6.51
C ALA A 26 0.94 -3.58 5.39
N LEU A 27 1.64 -3.85 4.29
CA LEU A 27 1.06 -4.59 3.17
C LEU A 27 0.76 -6.03 3.54
N ASN A 28 1.65 -6.67 4.30
CA ASN A 28 1.44 -8.04 4.75
C ASN A 28 0.24 -8.14 5.69
N GLU A 29 0.05 -7.14 6.54
CA GLU A 29 -1.10 -7.09 7.43
C GLU A 29 -2.40 -6.95 6.65
N LEU A 30 -2.41 -6.08 5.63
CA LEU A 30 -3.57 -5.92 4.76
C LEU A 30 -3.84 -7.19 3.95
N ALA A 31 -2.80 -7.86 3.48
CA ALA A 31 -2.94 -9.12 2.76
C ALA A 31 -3.56 -10.20 3.65
N ALA A 32 -3.20 -10.22 4.93
CA ALA A 32 -3.79 -11.15 5.89
C ALA A 32 -5.28 -10.89 6.09
N GLN A 33 -5.74 -9.67 5.83
CA GLN A 33 -7.15 -9.32 5.89
C GLN A 33 -7.88 -9.54 4.57
N GLY A 34 -7.20 -10.08 3.56
CA GLY A 34 -7.80 -10.39 2.27
C GLY A 34 -7.64 -9.30 1.22
N TYR A 35 -6.88 -8.25 1.51
CA TYR A 35 -6.65 -7.19 0.52
C TYR A 35 -5.60 -7.58 -0.50
N SER A 36 -5.83 -7.17 -1.75
CA SER A 36 -4.83 -7.29 -2.81
C SER A 36 -4.68 -5.95 -3.50
N ILE A 37 -3.52 -5.71 -4.09
CA ILE A 37 -3.23 -4.46 -4.79
C ILE A 37 -3.86 -4.52 -6.17
N LEU A 38 -4.73 -3.56 -6.47
CA LEU A 38 -5.36 -3.43 -7.78
C LEU A 38 -4.57 -2.51 -8.70
N HIS A 39 -4.05 -1.43 -8.15
CA HIS A 39 -3.44 -0.40 -8.96
C HIS A 39 -2.49 0.45 -8.10
N THR A 40 -1.44 0.97 -8.74
CA THR A 40 -0.52 1.90 -8.10
C THR A 40 -0.30 3.08 -9.04
N PHE A 41 -0.15 4.27 -8.47
CA PHE A 41 0.18 5.45 -9.25
C PHE A 41 0.96 6.44 -8.38
N ALA A 42 1.69 7.32 -9.04
CA ALA A 42 2.50 8.32 -8.35
C ALA A 42 2.01 9.72 -8.71
N VAL A 43 1.91 10.59 -7.71
CA VAL A 43 1.59 12.00 -7.88
C VAL A 43 2.58 12.79 -7.06
N ASP A 44 3.37 13.65 -7.72
CA ASP A 44 4.45 14.39 -7.08
C ASP A 44 5.41 13.43 -6.37
N ASP A 45 5.60 13.60 -5.06
CA ASP A 45 6.51 12.76 -4.27
C ASP A 45 5.79 11.64 -3.55
N ASN A 46 4.52 11.41 -3.85
CA ASN A 46 3.72 10.38 -3.19
C ASN A 46 3.38 9.25 -4.14
N VAL A 47 3.40 8.02 -3.60
CA VAL A 47 2.94 6.84 -4.31
C VAL A 47 1.64 6.38 -3.64
N TYR A 48 0.62 6.13 -4.45
CA TYR A 48 -0.67 5.68 -3.96
C TYR A 48 -0.90 4.23 -4.37
N LEU A 49 -1.32 3.43 -3.40
CA LEU A 49 -1.63 2.02 -3.62
C LEU A 49 -3.13 1.86 -3.38
N VAL A 50 -3.84 1.38 -4.39
CA VAL A 50 -5.27 1.09 -4.28
C VAL A 50 -5.42 -0.41 -4.06
N LEU A 51 -6.03 -0.78 -2.93
CA LEU A 51 -6.22 -2.17 -2.56
C LEU A 51 -7.71 -2.48 -2.47
N ALA A 52 -8.05 -3.73 -2.64
CA ALA A 52 -9.44 -4.18 -2.52
C ALA A 52 -9.52 -5.55 -1.88
N THR A 53 -10.65 -5.79 -1.23
CA THR A 53 -10.98 -7.10 -0.67
C THR A 53 -12.45 -7.39 -0.94
N GLU A 54 -12.79 -8.66 -1.02
CA GLU A 54 -14.17 -9.12 -1.29
C GLU A 54 -14.95 -9.47 -0.02
N ASN A 55 -14.57 -8.95 1.09
CA ASN A 55 -15.29 -9.24 2.33
C ASN A 55 -16.68 -8.62 2.39
#